data_8a6086ab228b29c9223b774d7153cc62
#
_entry.id   8a6086ab228b29c9223b774d7153cc62
#
_cell.length_a   1.000
_cell.length_b   1.000
_cell.length_c   1.000
_cell.angle_alpha   90.00
_cell.angle_beta   90.00
_cell.angle_gamma   90.00
#
_symmetry.space_group_name_H-M   'P 1'
#
loop_
_entity.id
_entity.type
_entity.pdbx_description
1 polymer ?
#
loop_
_entity_poly.entity_id
_entity_poly.type
_entity_poly.pdbx_seq_one_letter_code
_entity_poly.pdbx_strand_id
1 'polypeptide(L)'
;MKMKKMNSKYNKYIFVLLFALGAFAVFPYIKVGLLQLFIYGVSALSLWYFSVRDIKTRTISAALVYAAFALIFLLRFLAVCRFEIEKIPVFMIECIAVFVTLYILSRVFKGKIGNGDFDIAYIIYLSIGLEGLFYTFIFACVLSLILNMRSIIKNRKNIKAFSVPFIPYMYIGYVTVLLFLKEAIAV
;
A
#
# COMPACT_ATOMS: atom_id res chain seq x y z
N MET A 1 -4.39 23.52 15.82
CA MET A 1 -3.52 24.15 14.80
C MET A 1 -4.19 23.98 13.45
N LYS A 2 -4.75 25.03 12.86
CA LYS A 2 -5.41 24.98 11.53
C LYS A 2 -4.35 24.63 10.48
N MET A 3 -4.43 23.43 9.90
CA MET A 3 -3.61 23.10 8.74
C MET A 3 -3.95 24.07 7.62
N LYS A 4 -2.92 24.79 7.15
CA LYS A 4 -3.03 25.67 5.98
C LYS A 4 -3.62 24.82 4.85
N LYS A 5 -4.84 25.15 4.39
CA LYS A 5 -5.43 24.52 3.20
C LYS A 5 -4.41 24.60 2.08
N MET A 6 -3.79 23.48 1.77
CA MET A 6 -2.87 23.38 0.63
C MET A 6 -3.66 23.78 -0.61
N ASN A 7 -3.11 24.69 -1.40
CA ASN A 7 -3.77 25.33 -2.53
C ASN A 7 -4.38 24.24 -3.44
N SER A 8 -5.67 24.28 -3.69
CA SER A 8 -6.46 23.29 -4.43
C SER A 8 -5.84 22.89 -5.79
N LYS A 9 -5.10 23.81 -6.41
CA LYS A 9 -4.42 23.63 -7.68
C LYS A 9 -3.24 22.65 -7.59
N TYR A 10 -2.41 22.75 -6.52
CA TYR A 10 -1.29 21.84 -6.29
C TYR A 10 -1.73 20.40 -5.99
N ASN A 11 -2.86 20.24 -5.29
CA ASN A 11 -3.42 18.92 -5.02
C ASN A 11 -3.77 18.15 -6.30
N LYS A 12 -4.33 18.80 -7.32
CA LYS A 12 -4.66 18.14 -8.59
C LYS A 12 -3.42 17.58 -9.29
N TYR A 13 -2.34 18.35 -9.36
CA TYR A 13 -1.11 17.91 -10.03
C TYR A 13 -0.43 16.75 -9.29
N ILE A 14 -0.42 16.77 -7.96
CA ILE A 14 0.12 15.67 -7.15
C ILE A 14 -0.66 14.37 -7.42
N PHE A 15 -1.99 14.45 -7.49
CA PHE A 15 -2.83 13.27 -7.74
C PHE A 15 -2.63 12.70 -9.14
N VAL A 16 -2.52 13.55 -10.14
CA VAL A 16 -2.23 13.13 -11.53
C VAL A 16 -0.84 12.51 -11.61
N LEU A 17 0.16 13.10 -10.97
CA LEU A 17 1.52 12.57 -10.94
C LEU A 17 1.57 11.19 -10.28
N LEU A 18 0.92 11.02 -9.11
CA LEU A 18 0.83 9.73 -8.44
C LEU A 18 0.15 8.68 -9.32
N PHE A 19 -0.94 9.04 -10.00
CA PHE A 19 -1.62 8.14 -10.91
C PHE A 19 -0.72 7.72 -12.08
N ALA A 20 -0.04 8.68 -12.71
CA ALA A 20 0.88 8.42 -13.82
C ALA A 20 2.04 7.50 -13.40
N LEU A 21 2.59 7.69 -12.19
CA LEU A 21 3.63 6.83 -11.64
C LEU A 21 3.13 5.38 -11.47
N GLY A 22 1.93 5.19 -10.95
CA GLY A 22 1.34 3.85 -10.80
C GLY A 22 1.10 3.18 -12.15
N ALA A 23 0.52 3.89 -13.12
CA ALA A 23 0.31 3.37 -14.46
C ALA A 23 1.64 2.99 -15.15
N PHE A 24 2.67 3.83 -15.01
CA PHE A 24 3.99 3.57 -15.54
C PHE A 24 4.65 2.33 -14.90
N ALA A 25 4.47 2.13 -13.59
CA ALA A 25 5.03 0.98 -12.88
C ALA A 25 4.37 -0.35 -13.28
N VAL A 26 3.09 -0.33 -13.63
CA VAL A 26 2.35 -1.53 -14.04
C VAL A 26 2.60 -1.89 -15.51
N PHE A 27 2.97 -0.92 -16.35
CA PHE A 27 3.17 -1.11 -17.79
C PHE A 27 4.14 -2.24 -18.17
N PRO A 28 5.31 -2.43 -17.52
CA PRO A 28 6.23 -3.52 -17.84
C PRO A 28 5.65 -4.93 -17.69
N TYR A 29 4.58 -5.08 -16.88
CA TYR A 29 3.95 -6.37 -16.59
C TYR A 29 2.95 -6.82 -17.65
N ILE A 30 2.69 -6.02 -18.68
CA ILE A 30 1.89 -6.43 -19.87
C ILE A 30 2.48 -7.69 -20.51
N LYS A 31 3.80 -7.84 -20.48
CA LYS A 31 4.50 -9.01 -21.06
C LYS A 31 4.48 -10.26 -20.18
N VAL A 32 4.20 -10.10 -18.88
CA VAL A 32 4.23 -11.22 -17.91
C VAL A 32 2.95 -12.04 -17.94
N GLY A 33 1.81 -11.40 -18.16
CA GLY A 33 0.52 -12.07 -18.29
C GLY A 33 -0.65 -11.17 -17.88
N LEU A 34 -1.78 -11.35 -18.53
CA LEU A 34 -2.98 -10.54 -18.29
C LEU A 34 -3.43 -10.57 -16.82
N LEU A 35 -3.38 -11.75 -16.18
CA LEU A 35 -3.84 -11.91 -14.81
C LEU A 35 -2.96 -11.15 -13.83
N GLN A 36 -1.65 -11.21 -14.00
CA GLN A 36 -0.69 -10.46 -13.18
C GLN A 36 -0.83 -8.95 -13.40
N LEU A 37 -1.02 -8.53 -14.66
CA LEU A 37 -1.30 -7.14 -14.98
C LEU A 37 -2.55 -6.62 -14.24
N PHE A 38 -3.62 -7.43 -14.20
CA PHE A 38 -4.83 -7.07 -13.46
C PHE A 38 -4.58 -6.97 -11.95
N ILE A 39 -3.84 -7.92 -11.35
CA ILE A 39 -3.51 -7.89 -9.93
C ILE A 39 -2.77 -6.58 -9.59
N TYR A 40 -1.69 -6.28 -10.31
CA TYR A 40 -0.89 -5.07 -10.04
C TYR A 40 -1.65 -3.78 -10.37
N GLY A 41 -2.42 -3.77 -11.45
CA GLY A 41 -3.24 -2.62 -11.86
C GLY A 41 -4.32 -2.28 -10.84
N VAL A 42 -5.09 -3.27 -10.41
CA VAL A 42 -6.15 -3.08 -9.40
C VAL A 42 -5.53 -2.65 -8.06
N SER A 43 -4.41 -3.26 -7.67
CA SER A 43 -3.72 -2.88 -6.44
C SER A 43 -3.18 -1.44 -6.51
N ALA A 44 -2.52 -1.06 -7.61
CA ALA A 44 -2.02 0.30 -7.80
C ALA A 44 -3.15 1.34 -7.79
N LEU A 45 -4.26 1.08 -8.46
CA LEU A 45 -5.43 1.96 -8.49
C LEU A 45 -6.07 2.09 -7.09
N SER A 46 -6.22 0.99 -6.38
CA SER A 46 -6.76 0.98 -5.01
C SER A 46 -5.88 1.79 -4.07
N LEU A 47 -4.57 1.52 -4.07
CA LEU A 47 -3.60 2.22 -3.24
C LEU A 47 -3.51 3.71 -3.59
N TRP A 48 -3.56 4.08 -4.87
CA TRP A 48 -3.66 5.47 -5.30
C TRP A 48 -4.91 6.14 -4.72
N TYR A 49 -6.07 5.51 -4.86
CA TYR A 49 -7.33 6.05 -4.33
C TYR A 49 -7.28 6.26 -2.81
N PHE A 50 -6.79 5.25 -2.08
CA PHE A 50 -6.64 5.33 -0.62
C PHE A 50 -5.64 6.42 -0.21
N SER A 51 -4.54 6.58 -0.95
CA SER A 51 -3.57 7.66 -0.73
C SER A 51 -4.20 9.04 -0.88
N VAL A 52 -5.01 9.23 -1.93
CA VAL A 52 -5.74 10.49 -2.13
C VAL A 52 -6.72 10.77 -0.99
N ARG A 53 -7.44 9.74 -0.52
CA ARG A 53 -8.38 9.85 0.60
C ARG A 53 -7.66 10.15 1.90
N ASP A 54 -6.56 9.46 2.18
CA ASP A 54 -5.76 9.67 3.39
C ASP A 54 -5.19 11.10 3.47
N ILE A 55 -4.70 11.65 2.37
CA ILE A 55 -4.23 13.04 2.31
C ILE A 55 -5.38 14.03 2.58
N LYS A 56 -6.59 13.76 2.05
CA LYS A 56 -7.72 14.69 2.14
C LYS A 56 -8.46 14.64 3.46
N THR A 57 -8.79 13.44 3.91
CA THR A 57 -9.73 13.21 5.01
C THR A 57 -9.13 12.50 6.21
N ARG A 58 -7.96 11.84 6.03
CA ARG A 58 -7.35 10.96 7.02
C ARG A 58 -8.29 9.83 7.49
N THR A 59 -9.28 9.53 6.69
CA THR A 59 -10.25 8.46 6.94
C THR A 59 -10.44 7.67 5.66
N ILE A 60 -10.39 6.35 5.78
CA ILE A 60 -10.62 5.44 4.67
C ILE A 60 -11.88 4.64 5.00
N SER A 61 -12.73 4.45 4.00
CA SER A 61 -13.91 3.62 4.16
C SER A 61 -13.49 2.15 4.25
N ALA A 62 -13.77 1.50 5.37
CA ALA A 62 -13.49 0.08 5.57
C ALA A 62 -14.15 -0.79 4.48
N ALA A 63 -15.36 -0.45 4.05
CA ALA A 63 -16.08 -1.19 3.00
C ALA A 63 -15.29 -1.21 1.68
N LEU A 64 -14.68 -0.08 1.29
CA LEU A 64 -13.87 -0.01 0.05
C LEU A 64 -12.54 -0.77 0.19
N VAL A 65 -11.94 -0.76 1.37
CA VAL A 65 -10.72 -1.54 1.64
C VAL A 65 -11.03 -3.03 1.54
N TYR A 66 -12.11 -3.50 2.16
CA TYR A 66 -12.50 -4.91 2.08
C TYR A 66 -12.94 -5.33 0.68
N ALA A 67 -13.58 -4.45 -0.09
CA ALA A 67 -13.92 -4.71 -1.49
C ALA A 67 -12.64 -4.87 -2.35
N ALA A 68 -11.66 -3.96 -2.20
CA ALA A 68 -10.37 -4.07 -2.89
C ALA A 68 -9.62 -5.35 -2.49
N PHE A 69 -9.60 -5.65 -1.18
CA PHE A 69 -9.03 -6.88 -0.64
C PHE A 69 -9.67 -8.12 -1.28
N ALA A 70 -10.99 -8.23 -1.27
CA ALA A 70 -11.69 -9.38 -1.82
C ALA A 70 -11.41 -9.57 -3.32
N LEU A 71 -11.36 -8.48 -4.09
CA LEU A 71 -11.07 -8.51 -5.50
C LEU A 71 -9.64 -8.99 -5.77
N ILE A 72 -8.64 -8.42 -5.07
CA ILE A 72 -7.23 -8.78 -5.26
C ILE A 72 -6.98 -10.21 -4.79
N PHE A 73 -7.57 -10.64 -3.67
CA PHE A 73 -7.51 -12.01 -3.20
C PHE A 73 -8.07 -12.99 -4.23
N LEU A 74 -9.25 -12.69 -4.80
CA LEU A 74 -9.85 -13.51 -5.84
C LEU A 74 -8.94 -13.64 -7.07
N LEU A 75 -8.39 -12.53 -7.55
CA LEU A 75 -7.48 -12.53 -8.71
C LEU A 75 -6.21 -13.35 -8.41
N ARG A 76 -5.64 -13.19 -7.21
CA ARG A 76 -4.45 -13.95 -6.79
C ARG A 76 -4.75 -15.42 -6.63
N PHE A 77 -5.88 -15.77 -6.02
CA PHE A 77 -6.34 -17.14 -5.90
C PHE A 77 -6.54 -17.81 -7.27
N LEU A 78 -7.18 -17.10 -8.22
CA LEU A 78 -7.31 -17.57 -9.60
C LEU A 78 -5.94 -17.79 -10.29
N ALA A 79 -4.96 -16.93 -10.01
CA ALA A 79 -3.61 -17.09 -10.51
C ALA A 79 -2.97 -18.39 -9.98
N VAL A 80 -3.04 -18.62 -8.68
CA VAL A 80 -2.52 -19.84 -8.05
C VAL A 80 -3.24 -21.09 -8.58
N CYS A 81 -4.57 -21.05 -8.68
CA CYS A 81 -5.35 -22.18 -9.24
C CYS A 81 -4.96 -22.50 -10.70
N ARG A 82 -4.61 -21.49 -11.50
CA ARG A 82 -4.29 -21.67 -12.91
C ARG A 82 -2.88 -22.17 -13.16
N PHE A 83 -1.92 -21.69 -12.38
CA PHE A 83 -0.50 -21.90 -12.66
C PHE A 83 0.19 -22.84 -11.66
N GLU A 84 -0.34 -22.97 -10.44
CA GLU A 84 0.34 -23.63 -9.33
C GLU A 84 -0.64 -24.32 -8.36
N ILE A 85 -1.48 -25.21 -8.89
CA ILE A 85 -2.53 -25.90 -8.10
C ILE A 85 -1.97 -26.55 -6.83
N GLU A 86 -0.77 -27.14 -6.90
CA GLU A 86 -0.12 -27.78 -5.76
C GLU A 86 0.22 -26.81 -4.62
N LYS A 87 0.36 -25.52 -4.93
CA LYS A 87 0.67 -24.49 -3.95
C LYS A 87 -0.57 -23.88 -3.26
N ILE A 88 -1.79 -24.28 -3.63
CA ILE A 88 -3.02 -23.76 -3.02
C ILE A 88 -3.00 -23.87 -1.48
N PRO A 89 -2.65 -25.03 -0.87
CA PRO A 89 -2.63 -25.12 0.59
C PRO A 89 -1.62 -24.17 1.23
N VAL A 90 -0.42 -24.08 0.64
CA VAL A 90 0.63 -23.17 1.15
C VAL A 90 0.18 -21.72 1.05
N PHE A 91 -0.36 -21.31 -0.10
CA PHE A 91 -0.91 -19.96 -0.30
C PHE A 91 -1.99 -19.62 0.73
N MET A 92 -2.91 -20.53 1.03
CA MET A 92 -3.96 -20.30 2.02
C MET A 92 -3.40 -20.15 3.42
N ILE A 93 -2.43 -20.99 3.80
CA ILE A 93 -1.75 -20.90 5.11
C ILE A 93 -1.00 -19.57 5.23
N GLU A 94 -0.27 -19.16 4.21
CA GLU A 94 0.44 -17.88 4.18
C GLU A 94 -0.51 -16.69 4.30
N CYS A 95 -1.61 -16.68 3.56
CA CYS A 95 -2.63 -15.63 3.65
C CYS A 95 -3.17 -15.50 5.08
N ILE A 96 -3.52 -16.63 5.72
CA ILE A 96 -4.02 -16.63 7.09
C ILE A 96 -2.92 -16.17 8.06
N ALA A 97 -1.71 -16.67 7.93
CA ALA A 97 -0.59 -16.33 8.81
C ALA A 97 -0.26 -14.83 8.75
N VAL A 98 -0.17 -14.25 7.56
CA VAL A 98 0.08 -12.81 7.37
C VAL A 98 -1.08 -11.99 7.90
N PHE A 99 -2.33 -12.37 7.63
CA PHE A 99 -3.50 -11.69 8.15
C PHE A 99 -3.50 -11.66 9.68
N VAL A 100 -3.30 -12.82 10.33
CA VAL A 100 -3.24 -12.94 11.79
C VAL A 100 -2.09 -12.10 12.35
N THR A 101 -0.93 -12.14 11.72
CA THR A 101 0.24 -11.35 12.16
C THR A 101 -0.05 -9.86 12.10
N LEU A 102 -0.57 -9.35 10.98
CA LEU A 102 -0.93 -7.94 10.82
C LEU A 102 -2.05 -7.54 11.78
N TYR A 103 -3.03 -8.41 12.03
CA TYR A 103 -4.09 -8.18 13.01
C TYR A 103 -3.52 -8.07 14.43
N ILE A 104 -2.62 -8.96 14.85
CA ILE A 104 -1.94 -8.90 16.15
C ILE A 104 -1.15 -7.59 16.27
N LEU A 105 -0.36 -7.25 15.23
CA LEU A 105 0.40 -6.00 15.20
C LEU A 105 -0.51 -4.77 15.33
N SER A 106 -1.67 -4.77 14.68
CA SER A 106 -2.66 -3.68 14.79
C SER A 106 -3.18 -3.50 16.23
N ARG A 107 -3.30 -4.60 16.98
CA ARG A 107 -3.70 -4.57 18.39
C ARG A 107 -2.57 -4.10 19.30
N VAL A 108 -1.35 -4.57 19.09
CA VAL A 108 -0.16 -4.18 19.87
C VAL A 108 0.17 -2.70 19.69
N PHE A 109 0.05 -2.19 18.45
CA PHE A 109 0.33 -0.78 18.13
C PHE A 109 -0.90 0.12 18.14
N LYS A 110 -2.00 -0.32 18.76
CA LYS A 110 -3.24 0.45 18.86
C LYS A 110 -2.98 1.87 19.37
N GLY A 111 -3.46 2.87 18.61
CA GLY A 111 -3.29 4.29 18.93
C GLY A 111 -1.93 4.90 18.54
N LYS A 112 -0.97 4.10 18.07
CA LYS A 112 0.32 4.59 17.54
C LYS A 112 0.34 4.57 16.01
N ILE A 113 -0.24 3.54 15.41
CA ILE A 113 -0.36 3.34 13.96
C ILE A 113 -1.86 3.26 13.64
N GLY A 114 -2.27 3.80 12.51
CA GLY A 114 -3.66 3.71 12.04
C GLY A 114 -4.05 2.26 11.73
N ASN A 115 -5.21 1.82 12.19
CA ASN A 115 -5.68 0.46 11.85
C ASN A 115 -5.75 0.25 10.33
N GLY A 116 -6.12 1.28 9.56
CA GLY A 116 -6.17 1.22 8.10
C GLY A 116 -4.82 0.95 7.42
N ASP A 117 -3.70 1.30 8.07
CA ASP A 117 -2.37 1.06 7.50
C ASP A 117 -2.07 -0.45 7.42
N PHE A 118 -2.56 -1.24 8.39
CA PHE A 118 -2.42 -2.70 8.40
C PHE A 118 -3.30 -3.37 7.34
N ASP A 119 -4.50 -2.86 7.13
CA ASP A 119 -5.40 -3.36 6.08
C ASP A 119 -4.79 -3.10 4.69
N ILE A 120 -4.18 -1.93 4.50
CA ILE A 120 -3.45 -1.58 3.27
C ILE A 120 -2.20 -2.45 3.09
N ALA A 121 -1.47 -2.73 4.18
CA ALA A 121 -0.33 -3.65 4.15
C ALA A 121 -0.73 -5.04 3.66
N TYR A 122 -1.91 -5.53 4.06
CA TYR A 122 -2.40 -6.83 3.61
C TYR A 122 -2.76 -6.83 2.11
N ILE A 123 -3.32 -5.74 1.59
CA ILE A 123 -3.55 -5.56 0.15
C ILE A 123 -2.23 -5.62 -0.63
N ILE A 124 -1.19 -4.95 -0.12
CA ILE A 124 0.15 -4.98 -0.74
C ILE A 124 0.72 -6.40 -0.71
N TYR A 125 0.62 -7.11 0.43
CA TYR A 125 1.04 -8.50 0.53
C TYR A 125 0.37 -9.39 -0.51
N LEU A 126 -0.95 -9.31 -0.66
CA LEU A 126 -1.68 -10.10 -1.65
C LEU A 126 -1.24 -9.81 -3.09
N SER A 127 -0.81 -8.58 -3.35
CA SER A 127 -0.37 -8.17 -4.69
C SER A 127 1.04 -8.65 -5.02
N ILE A 128 2.02 -8.38 -4.14
CA ILE A 128 3.45 -8.55 -4.43
C ILE A 128 4.18 -9.53 -3.49
N GLY A 129 3.43 -10.23 -2.63
CA GLY A 129 3.99 -11.20 -1.68
C GLY A 129 4.62 -10.56 -0.45
N LEU A 130 5.15 -11.44 0.43
CA LEU A 130 5.68 -11.03 1.72
C LEU A 130 6.97 -10.22 1.57
N GLU A 131 7.86 -10.63 0.70
CA GLU A 131 9.13 -9.95 0.45
C GLU A 131 8.91 -8.56 -0.13
N GLY A 132 8.02 -8.44 -1.13
CA GLY A 132 7.62 -7.15 -1.69
C GLY A 132 6.98 -6.22 -0.65
N LEU A 133 6.18 -6.76 0.28
CA LEU A 133 5.62 -6.01 1.39
C LEU A 133 6.72 -5.43 2.28
N PHE A 134 7.74 -6.20 2.66
CA PHE A 134 8.84 -5.72 3.49
C PHE A 134 9.60 -4.57 2.81
N TYR A 135 9.98 -4.71 1.54
CA TYR A 135 10.63 -3.63 0.81
C TYR A 135 9.74 -2.38 0.71
N THR A 136 8.45 -2.56 0.44
CA THR A 136 7.48 -1.46 0.43
C THR A 136 7.47 -0.70 1.76
N PHE A 137 7.45 -1.41 2.89
CA PHE A 137 7.49 -0.81 4.21
C PHE A 137 8.79 -0.05 4.47
N ILE A 138 9.94 -0.62 4.12
CA ILE A 138 11.23 0.04 4.28
C ILE A 138 11.26 1.35 3.49
N PHE A 139 10.88 1.33 2.22
CA PHE A 139 10.82 2.53 1.39
C PHE A 139 9.83 3.56 1.93
N ALA A 140 8.65 3.12 2.37
CA ALA A 140 7.64 4.01 2.95
C ALA A 140 8.15 4.70 4.22
N CYS A 141 8.79 3.97 5.12
CA CYS A 141 9.37 4.50 6.35
C CYS A 141 10.49 5.52 6.06
N VAL A 142 11.45 5.15 5.21
CA VAL A 142 12.56 6.03 4.83
C VAL A 142 12.04 7.31 4.19
N LEU A 143 11.14 7.20 3.23
CA LEU A 143 10.57 8.36 2.54
C LEU A 143 9.76 9.24 3.49
N SER A 144 8.96 8.64 4.37
CA SER A 144 8.19 9.35 5.38
C SER A 144 9.10 10.13 6.33
N LEU A 145 10.21 9.53 6.79
CA LEU A 145 11.18 10.19 7.65
C LEU A 145 11.85 11.36 6.95
N ILE A 146 12.37 11.17 5.73
CA ILE A 146 13.06 12.22 4.96
C ILE A 146 12.14 13.41 4.73
N LEU A 147 10.92 13.18 4.23
CA LEU A 147 10.01 14.26 3.86
C LEU A 147 9.42 15.00 5.07
N ASN A 148 9.27 14.31 6.21
CA ASN A 148 8.70 14.92 7.42
C ASN A 148 9.75 15.37 8.44
N MET A 149 11.04 15.17 8.17
CA MET A 149 12.13 15.48 9.11
C MET A 149 12.08 16.90 9.64
N ARG A 150 11.88 17.91 8.76
CA ARG A 150 11.75 19.31 9.16
C ARG A 150 10.57 19.54 10.12
N SER A 151 9.43 18.91 9.85
CA SER A 151 8.22 19.03 10.66
C SER A 151 8.38 18.32 12.01
N ILE A 152 9.06 17.17 12.04
CA ILE A 152 9.38 16.43 13.25
C ILE A 152 10.30 17.25 14.17
N ILE A 153 11.36 17.83 13.61
CA ILE A 153 12.31 18.66 14.37
C ILE A 153 11.60 19.92 14.93
N LYS A 154 10.77 20.58 14.13
CA LYS A 154 10.03 21.78 14.54
C LYS A 154 9.02 21.48 15.65
N ASN A 155 8.37 20.32 15.61
CA ASN A 155 7.33 19.92 16.58
C ASN A 155 7.85 19.01 17.70
N ARG A 156 9.15 19.00 17.97
CA ARG A 156 9.83 18.10 18.93
C ARG A 156 9.18 18.09 20.32
N LYS A 157 8.59 19.19 20.75
CA LYS A 157 7.89 19.29 22.06
C LYS A 157 6.50 18.63 22.07
N ASN A 158 5.87 18.41 20.90
CA ASN A 158 4.51 17.88 20.77
C ASN A 158 4.43 16.74 19.74
N ILE A 159 5.41 15.82 19.74
CA ILE A 159 5.50 14.70 18.78
C ILE A 159 4.24 13.81 18.82
N LYS A 160 3.61 13.64 19.98
CA LYS A 160 2.40 12.81 20.15
C LYS A 160 1.18 13.34 19.38
N ALA A 161 1.14 14.64 19.06
CA ALA A 161 0.06 15.28 18.30
C ALA A 161 0.35 15.35 16.79
N PHE A 162 1.55 14.91 16.36
CA PHE A 162 1.97 14.96 14.97
C PHE A 162 1.60 13.65 14.26
N SER A 163 0.51 13.70 13.53
CA SER A 163 0.08 12.58 12.67
C SER A 163 0.42 12.87 11.21
N VAL A 164 1.07 11.92 10.56
CA VAL A 164 1.43 11.98 9.13
C VAL A 164 0.57 10.99 8.37
N PRO A 165 -0.01 11.35 7.21
CA PRO A 165 -0.67 10.37 6.36
C PRO A 165 0.38 9.38 5.83
N PHE A 166 0.28 8.08 6.21
CA PHE A 166 1.30 7.08 5.90
C PHE A 166 1.06 6.35 4.59
N ILE A 167 -0.21 6.20 4.18
CA ILE A 167 -0.60 5.45 2.99
C ILE A 167 0.01 5.99 1.69
N PRO A 168 0.15 7.32 1.47
CA PRO A 168 0.85 7.84 0.29
C PRO A 168 2.29 7.35 0.17
N TYR A 169 2.99 7.21 1.30
CA TYR A 169 4.35 6.67 1.31
C TYR A 169 4.39 5.18 1.00
N MET A 170 3.42 4.41 1.52
CA MET A 170 3.25 3.00 1.16
C MET A 170 2.98 2.83 -0.34
N TYR A 171 2.15 3.70 -0.93
CA TYR A 171 1.90 3.69 -2.36
C TYR A 171 3.17 3.95 -3.18
N ILE A 172 3.97 4.97 -2.81
CA ILE A 172 5.23 5.26 -3.51
C ILE A 172 6.21 4.10 -3.32
N GLY A 173 6.30 3.53 -2.11
CA GLY A 173 7.10 2.33 -1.85
C GLY A 173 6.68 1.15 -2.72
N TYR A 174 5.39 0.88 -2.84
CA TYR A 174 4.82 -0.16 -3.71
C TYR A 174 5.21 0.05 -5.18
N VAL A 175 5.04 1.28 -5.69
CA VAL A 175 5.45 1.64 -7.05
C VAL A 175 6.95 1.45 -7.27
N THR A 176 7.77 1.80 -6.28
CA THR A 176 9.23 1.61 -6.33
C THR A 176 9.59 0.13 -6.41
N VAL A 177 8.93 -0.72 -5.61
CA VAL A 177 9.14 -2.18 -5.65
C VAL A 177 8.75 -2.74 -7.01
N LEU A 178 7.61 -2.35 -7.56
CA LEU A 178 7.18 -2.79 -8.91
C LEU A 178 8.20 -2.41 -9.99
N LEU A 179 8.82 -1.23 -9.90
CA LEU A 179 9.75 -0.75 -10.94
C LEU A 179 11.14 -1.38 -10.84
N PHE A 180 11.67 -1.50 -9.62
CA PHE A 180 13.10 -1.76 -9.42
C PHE A 180 13.40 -3.14 -8.83
N LEU A 181 12.45 -3.77 -8.14
CA LEU A 181 12.65 -5.04 -7.43
C LEU A 181 11.75 -6.14 -7.98
N LYS A 182 11.80 -6.35 -9.30
CA LYS A 182 10.97 -7.38 -9.96
C LYS A 182 11.22 -8.78 -9.39
N GLU A 183 12.44 -9.08 -8.95
CA GLU A 183 12.84 -10.36 -8.36
C GLU A 183 12.23 -10.59 -6.96
N ALA A 184 11.90 -9.50 -6.24
CA ALA A 184 11.25 -9.57 -4.94
C ALA A 184 9.72 -9.72 -5.02
N ILE A 185 9.17 -9.81 -6.23
CA ILE A 185 7.73 -9.97 -6.44
C ILE A 185 7.46 -11.45 -6.63
N ALA A 186 6.65 -12.04 -5.74
CA ALA A 186 6.16 -13.40 -5.90
C ALA A 186 5.35 -13.51 -7.20
N VAL A 187 5.91 -14.16 -8.18
CA VAL A 187 5.29 -14.44 -9.47
C VAL A 187 4.36 -15.64 -9.34
#